data_2e47bd62564e3895d5a3a26cd78e535c
#
_entry.id   2e47bd62564e3895d5a3a26cd78e535c
#
_cell.length_a   1.000
_cell.length_b   1.000
_cell.length_c   1.000
_cell.angle_alpha   90.00
_cell.angle_beta   90.00
_cell.angle_gamma   90.00
#
_symmetry.space_group_name_H-M   'P 1'
#
loop_
_entity.id
_entity.type
_entity.pdbx_description
1 polymer ?
#
loop_
_entity_poly.entity_id
_entity_poly.type
_entity_poly.pdbx_seq_one_letter_code
_entity_poly.pdbx_strand_id
1 'polypeptide(L)'
;MKAICLLLCFFLAGALAPLGGEPRLAAQPVSRPNIVIILADDLGYGDLGSYNPRSKIPTPRLDQLAARGLRFTDAHSPSSVCTPTRYGLLTGRYPWRSRLKSGVLRPYDLPLIEAERLTLAAMLKKQGYATAIIGKWHLGWDWPTTNGQAAAVTPDGLSNVDYTKPIANGPLTRGFDYYFGTDIPNYPPYVLIENDRTQGIPTEPAPMTGAINRKGPMVRGWEPERILPALTDRAARYVDSRANNAQPFFLYFALTSPHYPVVPSPEFIGKSQAGAYGDFVAQTDAAVGAILDALERGGLDKNTLVIFTSDNGPEVAAEVEVGAYERIRQSRHASMLALRGVKRDSWEGGHRVPFLACWPGRIPAGKTSDALIGHVDMMATIAAVTGYRLPESAAPDSYDQSPVLLGKRSGRAIRDALVYHQANGNLALRKDEWVFIDSKTCGDGNKEPEWFRRERGAHDCTTAGALYNLRADPAQTKNLYEAQADRVRELKSLLEQYRQAERTAPRISGTGGK
;
A
#
# COMPACT_ATOMS: atom_id res chain seq x y z
N MET A 1 -36.07 51.13 -86.41
CA MET A 1 -35.15 49.98 -86.44
C MET A 1 -33.83 50.44 -85.86
N LYS A 2 -33.32 49.79 -84.95
CA LYS A 2 -32.14 49.90 -84.05
C LYS A 2 -32.48 50.38 -82.66
N ALA A 3 -32.61 49.39 -81.79
CA ALA A 3 -32.71 49.55 -80.36
C ALA A 3 -31.33 49.84 -79.76
N ILE A 4 -31.26 50.79 -78.83
CA ILE A 4 -30.08 51.07 -78.03
C ILE A 4 -30.37 50.58 -76.63
N CYS A 5 -29.61 49.60 -76.22
CA CYS A 5 -29.60 49.08 -74.82
C CYS A 5 -28.76 49.99 -73.91
N LEU A 6 -29.39 50.56 -72.88
CA LEU A 6 -28.69 51.24 -71.80
C LEU A 6 -28.38 50.21 -70.72
N LEU A 7 -27.08 50.02 -70.42
CA LEU A 7 -26.62 49.23 -69.28
C LEU A 7 -26.58 50.11 -68.02
N LEU A 8 -27.40 49.78 -67.00
CA LEU A 8 -27.28 50.36 -65.66
C LEU A 8 -26.37 49.46 -64.84
N CYS A 9 -25.23 49.99 -64.41
CA CYS A 9 -24.37 49.35 -63.41
C CYS A 9 -24.89 49.67 -62.02
N PHE A 10 -25.38 48.65 -61.31
CA PHE A 10 -25.64 48.71 -59.86
C PHE A 10 -24.37 48.30 -59.08
N PHE A 11 -23.81 49.24 -58.33
CA PHE A 11 -22.80 48.92 -57.31
C PHE A 11 -23.50 48.34 -56.10
N LEU A 12 -23.30 47.02 -55.81
CA LEU A 12 -23.64 46.42 -54.54
C LEU A 12 -22.44 46.61 -53.58
N ALA A 13 -22.61 47.46 -52.60
CA ALA A 13 -21.72 47.51 -51.45
C ALA A 13 -21.98 46.29 -50.54
N GLY A 14 -21.11 45.28 -50.63
CA GLY A 14 -21.15 44.11 -49.72
C GLY A 14 -20.64 44.49 -48.35
N ALA A 15 -21.51 44.55 -47.37
CA ALA A 15 -21.13 44.61 -45.96
C ALA A 15 -20.53 43.26 -45.53
N LEU A 16 -19.22 43.20 -45.23
CA LEU A 16 -18.58 42.07 -44.54
C LEU A 16 -19.06 42.05 -43.10
N ALA A 17 -19.91 41.08 -42.77
CA ALA A 17 -20.21 40.73 -41.39
C ALA A 17 -18.96 40.07 -40.75
N PRO A 18 -18.59 40.38 -39.50
CA PRO A 18 -17.51 39.68 -38.81
C PRO A 18 -17.92 38.24 -38.56
N LEU A 19 -17.10 37.28 -39.01
CA LEU A 19 -17.21 35.86 -38.68
C LEU A 19 -17.21 35.73 -37.17
N GLY A 20 -18.36 35.34 -36.63
CA GLY A 20 -18.53 35.03 -35.20
C GLY A 20 -17.53 33.95 -34.79
N GLY A 21 -16.60 34.31 -33.90
CA GLY A 21 -15.75 33.35 -33.26
C GLY A 21 -16.63 32.33 -32.51
N GLU A 22 -16.50 31.06 -32.85
CA GLU A 22 -17.13 30.00 -32.06
C GLU A 22 -16.76 30.19 -30.59
N PRO A 23 -17.72 30.06 -29.65
CA PRO A 23 -17.42 30.11 -28.24
C PRO A 23 -16.47 28.95 -27.95
N ARG A 24 -15.21 29.25 -27.65
CA ARG A 24 -14.31 28.28 -27.04
C ARG A 24 -15.01 27.82 -25.79
N LEU A 25 -15.56 26.59 -25.82
CA LEU A 25 -15.98 25.88 -24.61
C LEU A 25 -14.78 25.93 -23.67
N ALA A 26 -14.88 26.75 -22.64
CA ALA A 26 -13.91 26.75 -21.54
C ALA A 26 -13.84 25.31 -21.07
N ALA A 27 -12.68 24.68 -21.19
CA ALA A 27 -12.46 23.35 -20.67
C ALA A 27 -12.87 23.38 -19.19
N GLN A 28 -13.94 22.66 -18.86
CA GLN A 28 -14.35 22.58 -17.47
C GLN A 28 -13.13 22.12 -16.67
N PRO A 29 -12.80 22.77 -15.55
CA PRO A 29 -11.69 22.36 -14.72
C PRO A 29 -11.90 20.88 -14.39
N VAL A 30 -10.96 20.03 -14.83
CA VAL A 30 -11.01 18.60 -14.53
C VAL A 30 -11.12 18.48 -13.03
N SER A 31 -12.27 18.05 -12.54
CA SER A 31 -12.49 17.89 -11.09
C SER A 31 -11.42 16.94 -10.57
N ARG A 32 -10.70 17.36 -9.54
CA ARG A 32 -9.68 16.51 -8.90
C ARG A 32 -10.34 15.22 -8.43
N PRO A 33 -9.75 14.05 -8.72
CA PRO A 33 -10.36 12.78 -8.31
C PRO A 33 -10.34 12.62 -6.80
N ASN A 34 -11.31 11.92 -6.26
CA ASN A 34 -11.15 11.31 -4.94
C ASN A 34 -10.09 10.21 -5.03
N ILE A 35 -9.43 9.93 -3.92
CA ILE A 35 -8.37 8.94 -3.85
C ILE A 35 -8.68 8.00 -2.70
N VAL A 36 -8.74 6.71 -2.98
CA VAL A 36 -8.91 5.64 -2.00
C VAL A 36 -7.75 4.67 -2.15
N ILE A 37 -6.93 4.55 -1.12
CA ILE A 37 -5.88 3.53 -1.03
C ILE A 37 -6.30 2.53 0.03
N ILE A 38 -6.49 1.28 -0.38
CA ILE A 38 -6.82 0.16 0.51
C ILE A 38 -5.58 -0.70 0.64
N LEU A 39 -5.06 -0.80 1.86
CA LEU A 39 -3.86 -1.56 2.18
C LEU A 39 -4.21 -2.75 3.05
N ALA A 40 -4.14 -3.96 2.51
CA ALA A 40 -4.22 -5.20 3.28
C ALA A 40 -2.94 -5.40 4.11
N ASP A 41 -3.03 -6.22 5.14
CA ASP A 41 -1.95 -6.52 6.10
C ASP A 41 -1.64 -8.02 6.02
N ASP A 42 -0.45 -8.41 5.55
CA ASP A 42 0.00 -9.79 5.37
C ASP A 42 -0.74 -10.59 4.28
N LEU A 43 -1.25 -9.95 3.24
CA LEU A 43 -1.94 -10.64 2.14
C LEU A 43 -0.96 -11.13 1.09
N GLY A 44 -1.05 -12.40 0.73
CA GLY A 44 -0.19 -13.03 -0.25
C GLY A 44 -0.53 -12.69 -1.69
N TYR A 45 0.49 -12.71 -2.57
CA TYR A 45 0.35 -12.47 -4.02
C TYR A 45 -0.63 -13.44 -4.69
N GLY A 46 -0.70 -14.69 -4.19
CA GLY A 46 -1.53 -15.76 -4.74
C GLY A 46 -2.88 -15.96 -4.05
N ASP A 47 -3.29 -15.06 -3.15
CA ASP A 47 -4.55 -15.21 -2.43
C ASP A 47 -5.76 -14.80 -3.28
N LEU A 48 -5.58 -13.83 -4.20
CA LEU A 48 -6.66 -13.31 -5.04
C LEU A 48 -6.91 -14.18 -6.29
N GLY A 49 -8.17 -14.38 -6.66
CA GLY A 49 -8.56 -15.10 -7.88
C GLY A 49 -7.98 -14.48 -9.15
N SER A 50 -7.93 -13.16 -9.23
CA SER A 50 -7.36 -12.42 -10.37
C SER A 50 -5.85 -12.62 -10.57
N TYR A 51 -5.11 -13.05 -9.54
CA TYR A 51 -3.69 -13.42 -9.61
C TYR A 51 -3.48 -14.93 -9.69
N ASN A 52 -4.39 -15.69 -9.09
CA ASN A 52 -4.29 -17.13 -8.97
C ASN A 52 -5.64 -17.81 -9.32
N PRO A 53 -5.82 -18.27 -10.58
CA PRO A 53 -7.06 -18.96 -10.96
C PRO A 53 -7.34 -20.24 -10.15
N ARG A 54 -6.33 -20.74 -9.41
CA ARG A 54 -6.45 -21.90 -8.53
C ARG A 54 -6.53 -21.52 -7.05
N SER A 55 -6.77 -20.24 -6.76
CA SER A 55 -6.96 -19.80 -5.38
C SER A 55 -8.10 -20.58 -4.71
N LYS A 56 -7.89 -20.99 -3.48
CA LYS A 56 -8.89 -21.64 -2.62
C LYS A 56 -9.74 -20.64 -1.84
N ILE A 57 -9.52 -19.36 -2.11
CA ILE A 57 -10.17 -18.24 -1.41
C ILE A 57 -11.03 -17.47 -2.41
N PRO A 58 -12.34 -17.29 -2.15
CA PRO A 58 -13.19 -16.47 -2.98
C PRO A 58 -12.88 -14.97 -2.74
N THR A 59 -12.57 -14.25 -3.83
CA THR A 59 -12.28 -12.80 -3.80
C THR A 59 -13.03 -12.04 -4.88
N PRO A 60 -14.38 -12.20 -4.98
CA PRO A 60 -15.15 -11.68 -6.11
C PRO A 60 -15.10 -10.15 -6.26
N ARG A 61 -14.98 -9.40 -5.16
CA ARG A 61 -14.95 -7.94 -5.20
C ARG A 61 -13.61 -7.40 -5.68
N LEU A 62 -12.52 -8.00 -5.25
CA LEU A 62 -11.16 -7.71 -5.73
C LEU A 62 -10.96 -8.16 -7.17
N ASP A 63 -11.55 -9.30 -7.55
CA ASP A 63 -11.52 -9.77 -8.94
C ASP A 63 -12.32 -8.84 -9.86
N GLN A 64 -13.46 -8.32 -9.39
CA GLN A 64 -14.21 -7.27 -10.09
C GLN A 64 -13.40 -5.98 -10.23
N LEU A 65 -12.71 -5.55 -9.17
CA LEU A 65 -11.83 -4.38 -9.21
C LEU A 65 -10.73 -4.56 -10.25
N ALA A 66 -10.10 -5.74 -10.31
CA ALA A 66 -9.12 -6.09 -11.33
C ALA A 66 -9.69 -6.06 -12.75
N ALA A 67 -10.88 -6.60 -12.94
CA ALA A 67 -11.57 -6.60 -14.24
C ALA A 67 -11.97 -5.18 -14.71
N ARG A 68 -12.28 -4.28 -13.79
CA ARG A 68 -12.64 -2.87 -14.07
C ARG A 68 -11.44 -1.93 -14.15
N GLY A 69 -10.23 -2.41 -13.85
CA GLY A 69 -9.04 -1.60 -13.75
C GLY A 69 -7.79 -2.23 -14.35
N LEU A 70 -6.65 -1.85 -13.80
CA LEU A 70 -5.32 -2.31 -14.17
C LEU A 70 -4.75 -3.15 -13.03
N ARG A 71 -4.27 -4.34 -13.38
CA ARG A 71 -3.55 -5.26 -12.49
C ARG A 71 -2.06 -5.19 -12.78
N PHE A 72 -1.25 -4.91 -11.74
CA PHE A 72 0.21 -4.98 -11.85
C PHE A 72 0.70 -6.35 -11.43
N THR A 73 1.63 -6.93 -12.21
CA THR A 73 2.25 -8.22 -11.90
C THR A 73 3.62 -8.10 -11.26
N ASP A 74 4.23 -6.91 -11.29
CA ASP A 74 5.57 -6.64 -10.73
C ASP A 74 5.52 -5.43 -9.78
N ALA A 75 4.64 -5.52 -8.78
CA ALA A 75 4.45 -4.49 -7.76
C ALA A 75 5.03 -4.93 -6.42
N HIS A 76 5.74 -4.01 -5.74
CA HIS A 76 6.52 -4.34 -4.55
C HIS A 76 6.27 -3.37 -3.40
N SER A 77 6.18 -3.92 -2.21
CA SER A 77 6.37 -3.15 -0.98
C SER A 77 7.86 -2.81 -0.80
N PRO A 78 8.20 -1.67 -0.20
CA PRO A 78 9.61 -1.29 0.02
C PRO A 78 10.26 -2.05 1.17
N SER A 79 9.51 -2.89 1.85
CA SER A 79 9.98 -3.79 2.88
C SER A 79 9.11 -5.04 2.97
N SER A 80 9.67 -6.11 3.48
CA SER A 80 8.94 -7.35 3.76
C SER A 80 8.25 -7.36 5.14
N VAL A 81 8.05 -6.18 5.76
CA VAL A 81 7.31 -6.00 7.03
C VAL A 81 6.57 -4.65 7.10
N CYS A 82 5.57 -4.59 7.97
CA CYS A 82 4.52 -3.56 8.02
C CYS A 82 5.00 -2.11 8.20
N THR A 83 5.64 -1.77 9.34
CA THR A 83 6.01 -0.37 9.67
C THR A 83 6.84 0.30 8.58
N PRO A 84 7.95 -0.32 8.10
CA PRO A 84 8.76 0.30 7.05
C PRO A 84 7.99 0.48 5.74
N THR A 85 7.11 -0.46 5.37
CA THR A 85 6.28 -0.32 4.18
C THR A 85 5.33 0.87 4.28
N ARG A 86 4.62 1.02 5.40
CA ARG A 86 3.67 2.12 5.64
C ARG A 86 4.38 3.47 5.64
N TYR A 87 5.61 3.54 6.18
CA TYR A 87 6.47 4.71 6.07
C TYR A 87 6.77 5.05 4.61
N GLY A 88 7.24 4.08 3.82
CA GLY A 88 7.60 4.27 2.41
C GLY A 88 6.43 4.74 1.56
N LEU A 89 5.25 4.12 1.73
CA LEU A 89 4.02 4.47 1.01
C LEU A 89 3.60 5.92 1.30
N LEU A 90 3.62 6.33 2.56
CA LEU A 90 3.14 7.66 2.96
C LEU A 90 4.15 8.78 2.69
N THR A 91 5.44 8.49 2.53
CA THR A 91 6.49 9.51 2.42
C THR A 91 7.21 9.55 1.07
N GLY A 92 7.07 8.53 0.24
CA GLY A 92 7.86 8.40 -0.99
C GLY A 92 9.37 8.27 -0.74
N ARG A 93 9.75 7.78 0.44
CA ARG A 93 11.14 7.66 0.91
C ARG A 93 11.41 6.24 1.35
N TYR A 94 12.53 5.67 0.94
CA TYR A 94 12.88 4.33 1.41
C TYR A 94 12.98 4.25 2.93
N PRO A 95 12.42 3.20 3.57
CA PRO A 95 12.35 3.09 5.02
C PRO A 95 13.72 2.97 5.70
N TRP A 96 14.71 2.37 5.06
CA TRP A 96 16.07 2.27 5.59
C TRP A 96 16.79 3.63 5.76
N ARG A 97 16.24 4.70 5.16
CA ARG A 97 16.70 6.08 5.39
C ARG A 97 16.16 6.67 6.71
N SER A 98 15.12 6.06 7.30
CA SER A 98 14.58 6.49 8.59
C SER A 98 15.45 6.01 9.76
N ARG A 99 15.07 6.36 10.99
CA ARG A 99 15.73 5.84 12.21
C ARG A 99 15.52 4.34 12.43
N LEU A 100 14.45 3.75 11.86
CA LEU A 100 14.15 2.33 11.99
C LEU A 100 14.98 1.52 10.97
N LYS A 101 16.09 0.94 11.44
CA LYS A 101 17.02 0.20 10.59
C LYS A 101 16.67 -1.27 10.42
N SER A 102 15.84 -1.82 11.32
CA SER A 102 15.37 -3.21 11.29
C SER A 102 14.06 -3.37 12.06
N GLY A 103 13.32 -4.43 11.79
CA GLY A 103 12.08 -4.76 12.47
C GLY A 103 10.93 -3.81 12.18
N VAL A 104 10.04 -3.73 13.14
CA VAL A 104 8.84 -2.87 13.14
C VAL A 104 8.77 -2.12 14.46
N LEU A 105 8.02 -1.03 14.51
CA LEU A 105 7.72 -0.35 15.77
C LEU A 105 6.92 -1.28 16.69
N ARG A 106 7.18 -1.14 17.99
CA ARG A 106 6.42 -1.81 19.06
C ARG A 106 5.37 -0.85 19.62
N PRO A 107 4.40 -1.38 20.37
CA PRO A 107 3.49 -0.54 21.14
C PRO A 107 4.27 0.50 21.94
N TYR A 108 3.75 1.71 21.97
CA TYR A 108 4.34 2.85 22.67
C TYR A 108 5.64 3.41 22.10
N ASP A 109 6.14 2.90 20.97
CA ASP A 109 7.27 3.53 20.27
C ASP A 109 6.89 4.91 19.75
N LEU A 110 7.87 5.83 19.81
CA LEU A 110 7.71 7.20 19.32
C LEU A 110 7.47 7.24 17.79
N PRO A 111 6.87 8.32 17.29
CA PRO A 111 6.57 8.50 15.86
C PRO A 111 7.77 8.30 14.96
N LEU A 112 7.62 7.49 13.91
CA LEU A 112 8.69 7.22 12.93
C LEU A 112 8.81 8.32 11.87
N ILE A 113 7.68 8.85 11.43
CA ILE A 113 7.66 9.92 10.43
C ILE A 113 8.07 11.22 11.12
N GLU A 114 9.13 11.84 10.61
CA GLU A 114 9.65 13.10 11.11
C GLU A 114 8.58 14.21 11.01
N ALA A 115 8.55 15.15 11.93
CA ALA A 115 7.49 16.18 12.02
C ALA A 115 7.39 17.04 10.75
N GLU A 116 8.52 17.38 10.16
CA GLU A 116 8.63 18.20 8.96
C GLU A 116 8.46 17.43 7.64
N ARG A 117 8.40 16.09 7.71
CA ARG A 117 8.31 15.22 6.53
C ARG A 117 6.94 15.37 5.85
N LEU A 118 6.96 15.84 4.59
CA LEU A 118 5.74 15.86 3.78
C LEU A 118 5.25 14.43 3.55
N THR A 119 4.02 14.16 3.96
CA THR A 119 3.33 12.89 3.71
C THR A 119 2.36 13.02 2.56
N LEU A 120 1.91 11.88 2.02
CA LEU A 120 0.86 11.83 1.01
C LEU A 120 -0.43 12.54 1.48
N ALA A 121 -0.84 12.31 2.72
CA ALA A 121 -2.01 12.96 3.31
C ALA A 121 -1.81 14.48 3.44
N ALA A 122 -0.66 14.91 3.95
CA ALA A 122 -0.35 16.34 4.08
C ALA A 122 -0.27 17.05 2.71
N MET A 123 0.24 16.36 1.68
CA MET A 123 0.27 16.84 0.31
C MET A 123 -1.16 17.07 -0.22
N LEU A 124 -2.03 16.09 -0.05
CA LEU A 124 -3.42 16.16 -0.50
C LEU A 124 -4.23 17.20 0.30
N LYS A 125 -4.02 17.28 1.61
CA LYS A 125 -4.63 18.33 2.46
C LYS A 125 -4.26 19.74 1.99
N LYS A 126 -2.98 19.98 1.61
CA LYS A 126 -2.55 21.27 1.01
C LYS A 126 -3.27 21.60 -0.30
N GLN A 127 -3.82 20.60 -0.99
CA GLN A 127 -4.63 20.78 -2.19
C GLN A 127 -6.14 20.90 -1.89
N GLY A 128 -6.54 20.97 -0.62
CA GLY A 128 -7.93 21.10 -0.20
C GLY A 128 -8.70 19.79 -0.12
N TYR A 129 -8.03 18.63 -0.11
CA TYR A 129 -8.69 17.35 0.15
C TYR A 129 -9.10 17.24 1.63
N ALA A 130 -10.27 16.65 1.87
CA ALA A 130 -10.57 16.05 3.16
C ALA A 130 -9.81 14.73 3.28
N THR A 131 -9.09 14.52 4.38
CA THR A 131 -8.16 13.39 4.50
C THR A 131 -8.52 12.51 5.69
N ALA A 132 -8.66 11.21 5.47
CA ALA A 132 -8.95 10.26 6.52
C ALA A 132 -8.07 9.01 6.43
N ILE A 133 -7.71 8.49 7.58
CA ILE A 133 -7.18 7.14 7.72
C ILE A 133 -8.10 6.33 8.62
N ILE A 134 -8.49 5.15 8.15
CA ILE A 134 -9.29 4.20 8.92
C ILE A 134 -8.55 2.87 8.92
N GLY A 135 -8.23 2.36 10.12
CA GLY A 135 -7.52 1.10 10.29
C GLY A 135 -6.22 1.20 11.08
N LYS A 136 -5.25 0.34 10.71
CA LYS A 136 -3.97 0.20 11.38
C LYS A 136 -3.03 1.37 11.06
N TRP A 137 -2.49 2.03 12.12
CA TRP A 137 -1.48 3.08 11.96
C TRP A 137 -0.06 2.52 11.90
N HIS A 138 0.42 1.92 12.97
CA HIS A 138 1.71 1.26 13.12
C HIS A 138 2.94 2.12 12.73
N LEU A 139 2.85 3.43 12.96
CA LEU A 139 3.93 4.38 12.70
C LEU A 139 4.32 5.20 13.93
N GLY A 140 3.87 4.75 15.11
CA GLY A 140 4.21 5.31 16.42
C GLY A 140 3.36 6.50 16.82
N TRP A 141 3.35 6.73 18.13
CA TRP A 141 2.60 7.77 18.82
C TRP A 141 3.44 8.34 19.94
N ASP A 142 3.08 9.53 20.40
CA ASP A 142 3.61 10.11 21.62
C ASP A 142 2.53 10.00 22.71
N TRP A 143 2.62 8.93 23.49
CA TRP A 143 1.66 8.58 24.51
C TRP A 143 1.87 9.40 25.79
N PRO A 144 0.85 10.11 26.31
CA PRO A 144 0.96 10.78 27.59
C PRO A 144 1.09 9.75 28.70
N THR A 145 1.94 10.00 29.70
CA THR A 145 2.16 9.10 30.82
C THR A 145 1.81 9.76 32.18
N THR A 146 1.47 8.95 33.16
CA THR A 146 1.11 9.40 34.51
C THR A 146 2.31 9.76 35.37
N ASN A 147 3.51 9.26 34.99
CA ASN A 147 4.72 9.36 35.81
C ASN A 147 5.90 10.07 35.07
N GLY A 148 5.67 10.59 33.84
CA GLY A 148 6.71 11.26 33.06
C GLY A 148 7.80 10.33 32.49
N GLN A 149 7.69 9.03 32.70
CA GLN A 149 8.59 8.02 32.08
C GLN A 149 8.10 7.64 30.70
N ALA A 150 8.95 6.96 29.90
CA ALA A 150 8.52 6.40 28.64
C ALA A 150 7.30 5.48 28.80
N ALA A 151 6.38 5.53 27.85
CA ALA A 151 5.18 4.68 27.88
C ALA A 151 5.57 3.22 27.81
N ALA A 152 5.02 2.40 28.69
CA ALA A 152 5.35 0.98 28.80
C ALA A 152 4.23 0.20 29.50
N VAL A 153 4.19 -1.11 29.22
CA VAL A 153 3.39 -2.06 30.00
C VAL A 153 4.01 -2.25 31.38
N THR A 154 3.19 -2.19 32.42
CA THR A 154 3.60 -2.34 33.81
C THR A 154 3.53 -3.80 34.28
N PRO A 155 4.18 -4.18 35.40
CA PRO A 155 4.20 -5.56 35.87
C PRO A 155 2.82 -6.18 36.13
N ASP A 156 1.81 -5.39 36.49
CA ASP A 156 0.42 -5.80 36.68
C ASP A 156 -0.35 -6.08 35.40
N GLY A 157 0.26 -5.82 34.22
CA GLY A 157 -0.38 -6.02 32.91
C GLY A 157 -1.19 -4.82 32.44
N LEU A 158 -1.08 -3.69 33.11
CA LEU A 158 -1.59 -2.39 32.67
C LEU A 158 -0.48 -1.58 31.96
N SER A 159 -0.53 -0.26 32.04
CA SER A 159 0.53 0.62 31.54
C SER A 159 0.60 1.91 32.35
N ASN A 160 1.71 2.63 32.24
CA ASN A 160 1.86 3.97 32.78
C ASN A 160 1.26 5.07 31.89
N VAL A 161 0.49 4.71 30.86
CA VAL A 161 -0.16 5.68 29.97
C VAL A 161 -1.35 6.33 30.64
N ASP A 162 -1.49 7.65 30.48
CA ASP A 162 -2.65 8.41 30.91
C ASP A 162 -3.68 8.48 29.78
N TYR A 163 -4.55 7.49 29.68
CA TYR A 163 -5.59 7.39 28.65
C TYR A 163 -6.71 8.45 28.76
N THR A 164 -6.69 9.29 29.79
CA THR A 164 -7.64 10.41 29.91
C THR A 164 -7.20 11.61 29.07
N LYS A 165 -5.94 11.65 28.64
CA LYS A 165 -5.34 12.70 27.84
C LYS A 165 -5.32 12.37 26.36
N PRO A 166 -5.23 13.38 25.46
CA PRO A 166 -5.02 13.14 24.04
C PRO A 166 -3.64 12.55 23.77
N ILE A 167 -3.57 11.67 22.77
CA ILE A 167 -2.33 11.09 22.27
C ILE A 167 -1.74 12.06 21.24
N ALA A 168 -0.46 12.40 21.38
CA ALA A 168 0.17 13.36 20.50
C ALA A 168 0.88 12.68 19.31
N ASN A 169 1.22 13.48 18.31
CA ASN A 169 2.10 13.12 17.19
C ASN A 169 1.68 11.89 16.36
N GLY A 170 0.39 11.54 16.38
CA GLY A 170 -0.20 10.48 15.58
C GLY A 170 -0.61 10.93 14.16
N PRO A 171 -1.58 10.25 13.53
CA PRO A 171 -2.03 10.50 12.15
C PRO A 171 -2.45 11.96 11.88
N LEU A 172 -3.12 12.62 12.84
CA LEU A 172 -3.61 13.98 12.65
C LEU A 172 -2.49 14.99 12.40
N THR A 173 -1.33 14.78 13.03
CA THR A 173 -0.14 15.63 12.82
C THR A 173 0.65 15.24 11.57
N ARG A 174 0.24 14.19 10.87
CA ARG A 174 0.83 13.71 9.62
C ARG A 174 -0.09 13.96 8.42
N GLY A 175 -1.02 14.90 8.55
CA GLY A 175 -1.84 15.42 7.45
C GLY A 175 -3.22 14.80 7.31
N PHE A 176 -3.63 13.90 8.18
CA PHE A 176 -5.00 13.40 8.22
C PHE A 176 -5.90 14.34 9.06
N ASP A 177 -7.13 14.58 8.58
CA ASP A 177 -8.16 15.31 9.31
C ASP A 177 -8.92 14.40 10.28
N TYR A 178 -8.95 13.10 9.97
CA TYR A 178 -9.70 12.10 10.73
C TYR A 178 -8.92 10.79 10.82
N TYR A 179 -8.95 10.17 11.99
CA TYR A 179 -8.44 8.84 12.27
C TYR A 179 -9.46 8.01 13.03
N PHE A 180 -9.61 6.74 12.63
CA PHE A 180 -10.30 5.72 13.41
C PHE A 180 -9.63 4.38 13.20
N GLY A 181 -9.20 3.71 14.29
CA GLY A 181 -8.56 2.42 14.13
C GLY A 181 -7.82 1.93 15.36
N THR A 182 -6.81 1.12 15.13
CA THR A 182 -5.90 0.59 16.16
C THR A 182 -4.45 0.80 15.73
N ASP A 183 -3.53 0.88 16.69
CA ASP A 183 -2.11 0.98 16.34
C ASP A 183 -1.61 -0.33 15.74
N ILE A 184 -1.63 -1.41 16.52
CA ILE A 184 -1.22 -2.76 16.10
C ILE A 184 -2.27 -3.76 16.61
N PRO A 185 -2.99 -4.50 15.74
CA PRO A 185 -4.18 -5.27 16.15
C PRO A 185 -3.92 -6.37 17.16
N ASN A 186 -2.70 -6.95 17.18
CA ASN A 186 -2.30 -8.04 18.06
C ASN A 186 -1.40 -7.61 19.22
N TYR A 187 -1.33 -6.31 19.53
CA TYR A 187 -0.58 -5.76 20.64
C TYR A 187 -1.43 -4.81 21.48
N PRO A 188 -1.13 -4.70 22.79
CA PRO A 188 -1.74 -3.69 23.63
C PRO A 188 -1.26 -2.26 23.23
N PRO A 189 -2.04 -1.22 23.57
CA PRO A 189 -3.32 -1.28 24.23
C PRO A 189 -4.41 -1.86 23.32
N TYR A 190 -5.17 -2.81 23.82
CA TYR A 190 -6.30 -3.40 23.10
C TYR A 190 -7.49 -2.45 23.19
N VAL A 191 -7.53 -1.51 22.27
CA VAL A 191 -8.51 -0.42 22.22
C VAL A 191 -8.57 0.16 20.81
N LEU A 192 -9.73 0.63 20.41
CA LEU A 192 -9.86 1.50 19.23
C LEU A 192 -9.52 2.94 19.62
N ILE A 193 -8.97 3.67 18.68
CA ILE A 193 -8.61 5.08 18.82
C ILE A 193 -9.42 5.88 17.79
N GLU A 194 -10.03 6.97 18.20
CA GLU A 194 -10.63 7.95 17.30
C GLU A 194 -9.93 9.29 17.46
N ASN A 195 -9.38 9.76 16.34
CA ASN A 195 -8.52 10.94 16.29
C ASN A 195 -7.28 10.79 17.20
N ASP A 196 -7.31 11.43 18.35
CA ASP A 196 -6.23 11.44 19.34
C ASP A 196 -6.66 10.84 20.69
N ARG A 197 -7.78 10.09 20.73
CA ARG A 197 -8.32 9.54 21.98
C ARG A 197 -8.71 8.08 21.83
N THR A 198 -8.47 7.31 22.87
CA THR A 198 -8.94 5.93 22.98
C THR A 198 -10.46 5.89 23.15
N GLN A 199 -11.11 4.92 22.54
CA GLN A 199 -12.53 4.62 22.71
C GLN A 199 -12.73 3.80 24.00
N GLY A 200 -12.74 4.50 25.13
CA GLY A 200 -12.74 3.94 26.47
C GLY A 200 -11.33 3.90 27.09
N ILE A 201 -11.29 3.62 28.38
CA ILE A 201 -10.05 3.55 29.17
C ILE A 201 -9.66 2.07 29.32
N PRO A 202 -8.49 1.62 28.83
CA PRO A 202 -8.01 0.27 29.04
C PRO A 202 -7.61 0.03 30.52
N THR A 203 -8.50 -0.58 31.29
CA THR A 203 -8.36 -0.79 32.73
C THR A 203 -8.19 -2.27 33.11
N GLU A 204 -8.35 -3.18 32.15
CA GLU A 204 -8.23 -4.61 32.39
C GLU A 204 -6.91 -5.14 31.81
N PRO A 205 -6.18 -6.04 32.52
CA PRO A 205 -5.05 -6.71 31.92
C PRO A 205 -5.55 -7.74 30.89
N ALA A 206 -4.81 -7.88 29.79
CA ALA A 206 -5.13 -8.87 28.76
C ALA A 206 -5.13 -10.30 29.33
N PRO A 207 -6.08 -11.16 28.92
CA PRO A 207 -6.25 -12.50 29.50
C PRO A 207 -5.13 -13.48 29.13
N MET A 208 -4.27 -13.15 28.17
CA MET A 208 -3.16 -13.96 27.68
C MET A 208 -3.60 -15.31 27.11
N THR A 209 -4.76 -15.35 26.46
CA THR A 209 -5.34 -16.55 25.86
C THR A 209 -5.87 -16.29 24.44
N GLY A 210 -5.86 -17.32 23.60
CA GLY A 210 -6.40 -17.26 22.25
C GLY A 210 -5.78 -16.13 21.41
N ALA A 211 -6.62 -15.32 20.82
CA ALA A 211 -6.24 -14.21 19.97
C ALA A 211 -5.63 -13.02 20.74
N ILE A 212 -5.81 -12.96 22.07
CA ILE A 212 -5.28 -11.90 22.95
C ILE A 212 -4.18 -12.51 23.81
N ASN A 213 -2.99 -12.71 23.24
CA ASN A 213 -1.91 -13.46 23.87
C ASN A 213 -0.67 -12.61 24.23
N ARG A 214 -0.81 -11.29 24.25
CA ARG A 214 0.26 -10.37 24.67
C ARG A 214 -0.17 -9.56 25.87
N LYS A 215 0.73 -9.52 26.86
CA LYS A 215 0.51 -8.79 28.11
C LYS A 215 0.35 -7.29 27.85
N GLY A 216 -0.67 -6.68 28.43
CA GLY A 216 -0.90 -5.23 28.40
C GLY A 216 -2.35 -4.86 28.66
N PRO A 217 -2.66 -3.55 28.68
CA PRO A 217 -3.99 -3.05 29.01
C PRO A 217 -5.01 -3.28 27.88
N MET A 218 -6.25 -3.51 28.29
CA MET A 218 -7.39 -3.81 27.42
C MET A 218 -8.64 -3.07 27.92
N VAL A 219 -9.47 -2.60 27.00
CA VAL A 219 -10.81 -2.13 27.35
C VAL A 219 -11.71 -3.33 27.64
N ARG A 220 -12.66 -3.16 28.56
CA ARG A 220 -13.65 -4.19 28.87
C ARG A 220 -14.42 -4.60 27.63
N GLY A 221 -14.56 -5.92 27.42
CA GLY A 221 -15.30 -6.48 26.28
C GLY A 221 -14.59 -6.33 24.94
N TRP A 222 -13.26 -6.23 24.92
CA TRP A 222 -12.49 -6.25 23.68
C TRP A 222 -12.59 -7.62 22.98
N GLU A 223 -13.03 -7.58 21.74
CA GLU A 223 -13.21 -8.75 20.88
C GLU A 223 -12.47 -8.51 19.55
N PRO A 224 -11.36 -9.20 19.29
CA PRO A 224 -10.55 -9.00 18.07
C PRO A 224 -11.34 -9.20 16.76
N GLU A 225 -12.31 -10.10 16.73
CA GLU A 225 -13.18 -10.37 15.58
C GLU A 225 -14.07 -9.17 15.20
N ARG A 226 -14.28 -8.22 16.10
CA ARG A 226 -15.04 -7.00 15.84
C ARG A 226 -14.22 -5.87 15.21
N ILE A 227 -12.90 -6.01 15.16
CA ILE A 227 -12.03 -4.95 14.62
C ILE A 227 -12.37 -4.69 13.16
N LEU A 228 -12.25 -5.70 12.30
CA LEU A 228 -12.48 -5.53 10.86
C LEU A 228 -13.90 -5.04 10.52
N PRO A 229 -14.98 -5.58 11.10
CA PRO A 229 -16.33 -5.03 10.94
C PRO A 229 -16.45 -3.55 11.32
N ALA A 230 -15.88 -3.16 12.47
CA ALA A 230 -15.93 -1.76 12.93
C ALA A 230 -15.18 -0.81 11.98
N LEU A 231 -14.02 -1.23 11.48
CA LEU A 231 -13.24 -0.46 10.51
C LEU A 231 -13.99 -0.33 9.17
N THR A 232 -14.59 -1.42 8.70
CA THR A 232 -15.34 -1.47 7.43
C THR A 232 -16.55 -0.55 7.47
N ASP A 233 -17.36 -0.65 8.52
CA ASP A 233 -18.52 0.21 8.74
C ASP A 233 -18.12 1.69 8.82
N ARG A 234 -17.08 2.03 9.57
CA ARG A 234 -16.58 3.41 9.69
C ARG A 234 -16.08 3.95 8.35
N ALA A 235 -15.38 3.14 7.56
CA ALA A 235 -14.87 3.54 6.25
C ALA A 235 -16.00 3.74 5.23
N ALA A 236 -16.98 2.84 5.21
CA ALA A 236 -18.15 2.98 4.35
C ALA A 236 -18.96 4.25 4.70
N ARG A 237 -19.24 4.49 5.99
CA ARG A 237 -19.91 5.73 6.44
C ARG A 237 -19.12 7.00 6.12
N TYR A 238 -17.79 6.95 6.20
CA TYR A 238 -16.97 8.07 5.78
C TYR A 238 -17.17 8.37 4.30
N VAL A 239 -17.14 7.35 3.42
CA VAL A 239 -17.42 7.52 1.99
C VAL A 239 -18.84 8.04 1.75
N ASP A 240 -19.86 7.46 2.38
CA ASP A 240 -21.25 7.90 2.25
C ASP A 240 -21.41 9.38 2.65
N SER A 241 -20.67 9.85 3.66
CA SER A 241 -20.68 11.27 4.09
C SER A 241 -20.09 12.23 3.05
N ARG A 242 -19.43 11.72 2.00
CA ARG A 242 -18.85 12.52 0.92
C ARG A 242 -19.75 12.62 -0.30
N ALA A 243 -20.83 11.85 -0.39
CA ALA A 243 -21.69 11.73 -1.57
C ALA A 243 -22.18 13.07 -2.15
N ASN A 244 -22.51 14.03 -1.29
CA ASN A 244 -23.00 15.35 -1.70
C ASN A 244 -21.99 16.47 -1.44
N ASN A 245 -20.70 16.15 -1.31
CA ASN A 245 -19.67 17.12 -1.02
C ASN A 245 -18.78 17.36 -2.24
N ALA A 246 -18.67 18.63 -2.67
CA ALA A 246 -17.80 19.00 -3.80
C ALA A 246 -16.30 18.91 -3.45
N GLN A 247 -15.94 18.87 -2.17
CA GLN A 247 -14.56 18.74 -1.71
C GLN A 247 -14.05 17.34 -2.00
N PRO A 248 -12.96 17.16 -2.77
CA PRO A 248 -12.36 15.84 -2.98
C PRO A 248 -11.85 15.27 -1.66
N PHE A 249 -11.80 13.95 -1.56
CA PHE A 249 -11.30 13.29 -0.35
C PHE A 249 -10.19 12.29 -0.66
N PHE A 250 -9.38 12.05 0.35
CA PHE A 250 -8.40 10.97 0.43
C PHE A 250 -8.76 10.06 1.60
N LEU A 251 -9.03 8.80 1.30
CA LEU A 251 -9.21 7.74 2.29
C LEU A 251 -8.03 6.76 2.19
N TYR A 252 -7.27 6.63 3.26
CA TYR A 252 -6.32 5.53 3.47
C TYR A 252 -6.99 4.48 4.36
N PHE A 253 -7.57 3.44 3.73
CA PHE A 253 -8.19 2.32 4.42
C PHE A 253 -7.12 1.26 4.68
N ALA A 254 -6.47 1.37 5.83
CA ALA A 254 -5.38 0.52 6.28
C ALA A 254 -5.93 -0.66 7.08
N LEU A 255 -6.32 -1.71 6.37
CA LEU A 255 -6.90 -2.92 6.94
C LEU A 255 -5.97 -3.55 7.98
N THR A 256 -6.56 -4.25 8.95
CA THR A 256 -5.85 -5.10 9.90
C THR A 256 -5.81 -6.56 9.46
N SER A 257 -6.47 -6.90 8.37
CA SER A 257 -6.64 -8.25 7.85
C SER A 257 -5.83 -8.49 6.57
N PRO A 258 -5.42 -9.73 6.32
CA PRO A 258 -5.59 -10.94 7.13
C PRO A 258 -4.47 -11.20 8.16
N HIS A 259 -3.82 -10.13 8.69
CA HIS A 259 -2.79 -10.24 9.74
C HIS A 259 -3.34 -10.92 11.01
N TYR A 260 -2.46 -11.58 11.75
CA TYR A 260 -2.77 -12.13 13.08
C TYR A 260 -3.25 -11.04 14.07
N PRO A 261 -4.27 -11.29 14.92
CA PRO A 261 -4.99 -12.55 15.04
C PRO A 261 -5.91 -12.82 13.86
N VAL A 262 -5.89 -14.06 13.37
CA VAL A 262 -6.76 -14.52 12.28
C VAL A 262 -8.11 -14.90 12.89
N VAL A 263 -9.03 -13.95 12.87
CA VAL A 263 -10.33 -14.04 13.56
C VAL A 263 -11.47 -13.58 12.62
N PRO A 264 -11.80 -14.40 11.62
CA PRO A 264 -12.93 -14.08 10.75
C PRO A 264 -14.24 -14.02 11.56
N SER A 265 -15.12 -13.08 11.20
CA SER A 265 -16.47 -13.02 11.78
C SER A 265 -17.24 -14.30 11.50
N PRO A 266 -18.22 -14.68 12.35
CA PRO A 266 -18.92 -15.97 12.25
C PRO A 266 -19.50 -16.27 10.87
N GLU A 267 -20.01 -15.25 10.16
CA GLU A 267 -20.59 -15.37 8.82
C GLU A 267 -19.57 -15.73 7.72
N PHE A 268 -18.25 -15.57 8.01
CA PHE A 268 -17.18 -15.92 7.06
C PHE A 268 -16.55 -17.28 7.36
N ILE A 269 -16.82 -17.89 8.49
CA ILE A 269 -16.27 -19.21 8.84
C ILE A 269 -16.71 -20.25 7.80
N GLY A 270 -15.75 -20.96 7.21
CA GLY A 270 -15.98 -21.99 6.19
C GLY A 270 -16.28 -21.45 4.79
N LYS A 271 -16.08 -20.15 4.52
CA LYS A 271 -16.29 -19.58 3.17
C LYS A 271 -15.17 -19.90 2.20
N SER A 272 -14.00 -20.31 2.69
CA SER A 272 -12.84 -20.67 1.87
C SER A 272 -12.49 -22.16 2.02
N GLN A 273 -11.58 -22.62 1.15
CA GLN A 273 -10.93 -23.93 1.28
C GLN A 273 -9.48 -23.79 1.79
N ALA A 274 -9.13 -22.64 2.39
CA ALA A 274 -7.79 -22.34 2.89
C ALA A 274 -7.75 -22.08 4.41
N GLY A 275 -8.74 -22.64 5.15
CA GLY A 275 -8.85 -22.52 6.60
C GLY A 275 -9.23 -21.11 7.05
N ALA A 276 -9.08 -20.81 8.35
CA ALA A 276 -9.48 -19.54 8.93
C ALA A 276 -8.77 -18.34 8.28
N TYR A 277 -7.52 -18.48 7.86
CA TYR A 277 -6.83 -17.43 7.08
C TYR A 277 -7.59 -17.11 5.78
N GLY A 278 -7.97 -18.13 5.01
CA GLY A 278 -8.73 -17.93 3.78
C GLY A 278 -10.11 -17.31 4.01
N ASP A 279 -10.77 -17.69 5.09
CA ASP A 279 -12.05 -17.11 5.52
C ASP A 279 -11.87 -15.61 5.87
N PHE A 280 -10.75 -15.26 6.51
CA PHE A 280 -10.42 -13.88 6.84
C PHE A 280 -10.04 -13.05 5.60
N VAL A 281 -9.40 -13.67 4.59
CA VAL A 281 -9.19 -13.03 3.27
C VAL A 281 -10.53 -12.82 2.56
N ALA A 282 -11.46 -13.77 2.62
CA ALA A 282 -12.81 -13.58 2.05
C ALA A 282 -13.56 -12.44 2.75
N GLN A 283 -13.40 -12.27 4.06
CA GLN A 283 -13.93 -11.12 4.80
C GLN A 283 -13.22 -9.81 4.40
N THR A 284 -11.90 -9.86 4.13
CA THR A 284 -11.14 -8.72 3.60
C THR A 284 -11.69 -8.28 2.24
N ASP A 285 -11.99 -9.22 1.35
CA ASP A 285 -12.63 -8.96 0.06
C ASP A 285 -14.01 -8.28 0.23
N ALA A 286 -14.80 -8.77 1.18
CA ALA A 286 -16.10 -8.16 1.49
C ALA A 286 -15.95 -6.73 2.04
N ALA A 287 -14.93 -6.47 2.86
CA ALA A 287 -14.64 -5.13 3.36
C ALA A 287 -14.27 -4.16 2.21
N VAL A 288 -13.47 -4.62 1.24
CA VAL A 288 -13.22 -3.85 0.01
C VAL A 288 -14.53 -3.61 -0.76
N GLY A 289 -15.37 -4.65 -0.88
CA GLY A 289 -16.68 -4.55 -1.52
C GLY A 289 -17.55 -3.45 -0.91
N ALA A 290 -17.60 -3.35 0.42
CA ALA A 290 -18.37 -2.33 1.13
C ALA A 290 -17.96 -0.89 0.75
N ILE A 291 -16.66 -0.66 0.52
CA ILE A 291 -16.15 0.65 0.08
C ILE A 291 -16.53 0.92 -1.37
N LEU A 292 -16.40 -0.08 -2.26
CA LEU A 292 -16.81 0.07 -3.66
C LEU A 292 -18.31 0.35 -3.77
N ASP A 293 -19.13 -0.34 -2.99
CA ASP A 293 -20.59 -0.14 -2.94
C ASP A 293 -20.94 1.26 -2.40
N ALA A 294 -20.22 1.76 -1.39
CA ALA A 294 -20.42 3.12 -0.87
C ALA A 294 -20.07 4.18 -1.94
N LEU A 295 -18.97 3.99 -2.69
CA LEU A 295 -18.63 4.87 -3.81
C LEU A 295 -19.71 4.88 -4.90
N GLU A 296 -20.22 3.72 -5.27
CA GLU A 296 -21.30 3.58 -6.27
C GLU A 296 -22.61 4.20 -5.79
N ARG A 297 -23.04 3.93 -4.56
CA ARG A 297 -24.24 4.57 -3.97
C ARG A 297 -24.16 6.08 -3.93
N GLY A 298 -22.97 6.61 -3.63
CA GLY A 298 -22.72 8.05 -3.58
C GLY A 298 -22.51 8.70 -4.96
N GLY A 299 -22.49 7.93 -6.06
CA GLY A 299 -22.17 8.43 -7.40
C GLY A 299 -20.72 8.94 -7.53
N LEU A 300 -19.84 8.50 -6.63
CA LEU A 300 -18.44 8.95 -6.52
C LEU A 300 -17.48 8.08 -7.34
N ASP A 301 -17.89 6.88 -7.73
CA ASP A 301 -17.06 5.85 -8.38
C ASP A 301 -16.38 6.35 -9.65
N LYS A 302 -17.08 7.13 -10.48
CA LYS A 302 -16.57 7.65 -11.76
C LYS A 302 -15.41 8.63 -11.60
N ASN A 303 -15.36 9.34 -10.48
CA ASN A 303 -14.28 10.32 -10.20
C ASN A 303 -13.44 9.92 -9.00
N THR A 304 -13.24 8.63 -8.79
CA THR A 304 -12.41 8.10 -7.72
C THR A 304 -11.33 7.16 -8.27
N LEU A 305 -10.07 7.45 -7.94
CA LEU A 305 -8.97 6.52 -8.10
C LEU A 305 -8.94 5.58 -6.89
N VAL A 306 -9.23 4.31 -7.11
CA VAL A 306 -9.14 3.26 -6.10
C VAL A 306 -7.87 2.44 -6.35
N ILE A 307 -7.02 2.32 -5.34
CA ILE A 307 -5.83 1.45 -5.33
C ILE A 307 -6.00 0.42 -4.21
N PHE A 308 -5.81 -0.85 -4.54
CA PHE A 308 -5.73 -1.94 -3.57
C PHE A 308 -4.35 -2.61 -3.64
N THR A 309 -3.73 -2.85 -2.49
CA THR A 309 -2.45 -3.56 -2.38
C THR A 309 -2.27 -4.17 -0.98
N SER A 310 -1.13 -4.83 -0.71
CA SER A 310 -0.75 -5.37 0.62
C SER A 310 0.56 -4.75 1.11
N ASP A 311 0.75 -4.67 2.42
CA ASP A 311 1.97 -4.06 2.99
C ASP A 311 3.20 -4.98 2.93
N ASN A 312 3.02 -6.28 2.87
CA ASN A 312 4.05 -7.30 2.63
C ASN A 312 3.40 -8.63 2.23
N GLY A 313 4.21 -9.64 1.98
CA GLY A 313 3.75 -11.00 1.71
C GLY A 313 3.13 -11.70 2.92
N PRO A 314 2.61 -12.94 2.75
CA PRO A 314 1.84 -13.64 3.77
C PRO A 314 2.71 -14.05 4.95
N GLU A 315 2.09 -14.15 6.15
CA GLU A 315 2.77 -14.57 7.39
C GLU A 315 3.22 -16.04 7.31
N VAL A 316 4.41 -16.32 7.85
CA VAL A 316 5.02 -17.66 7.85
C VAL A 316 4.29 -18.61 8.78
N ALA A 317 3.94 -18.15 9.97
CA ALA A 317 3.16 -18.85 10.97
C ALA A 317 2.52 -17.81 11.90
N ALA A 318 1.38 -18.15 12.45
CA ALA A 318 0.81 -17.48 13.58
C ALA A 318 0.73 -18.48 14.75
N GLU A 319 0.79 -18.00 15.97
CA GLU A 319 0.84 -18.85 17.18
C GLU A 319 -0.37 -19.79 17.31
N VAL A 320 -1.49 -19.44 16.67
CA VAL A 320 -2.75 -20.20 16.72
C VAL A 320 -3.34 -20.45 15.33
N GLU A 321 -2.60 -20.22 14.26
CA GLU A 321 -3.09 -20.38 12.89
C GLU A 321 -2.01 -20.96 11.97
N VAL A 322 -2.45 -21.62 10.94
CA VAL A 322 -1.59 -22.25 9.94
C VAL A 322 -0.94 -21.19 9.05
N GLY A 323 0.38 -21.11 9.10
CA GLY A 323 1.16 -20.20 8.27
C GLY A 323 1.19 -20.56 6.78
N ALA A 324 1.75 -19.67 5.97
CA ALA A 324 1.74 -19.79 4.52
C ALA A 324 2.33 -21.10 3.98
N TYR A 325 3.40 -21.61 4.57
CA TYR A 325 4.00 -22.88 4.15
C TYR A 325 3.10 -24.08 4.48
N GLU A 326 2.53 -24.13 5.68
CA GLU A 326 1.69 -25.25 6.08
C GLU A 326 0.34 -25.27 5.35
N ARG A 327 -0.19 -24.12 4.95
CA ARG A 327 -1.38 -24.04 4.09
C ARG A 327 -1.17 -24.74 2.75
N ILE A 328 0.05 -24.70 2.17
CA ILE A 328 0.36 -25.45 0.95
C ILE A 328 0.15 -26.94 1.16
N ARG A 329 0.59 -27.51 2.31
CA ARG A 329 0.45 -28.93 2.62
C ARG A 329 -0.99 -29.31 2.96
N GLN A 330 -1.66 -28.51 3.75
CA GLN A 330 -2.99 -28.84 4.30
C GLN A 330 -4.10 -28.60 3.29
N SER A 331 -4.10 -27.45 2.61
CA SER A 331 -5.18 -27.04 1.70
C SER A 331 -4.75 -26.96 0.22
N ARG A 332 -3.47 -27.17 -0.06
CA ARG A 332 -2.86 -26.96 -1.39
C ARG A 332 -3.06 -25.51 -1.90
N HIS A 333 -3.16 -24.56 -0.98
CA HIS A 333 -3.24 -23.14 -1.28
C HIS A 333 -1.87 -22.48 -1.05
N ALA A 334 -1.30 -21.93 -2.12
CA ALA A 334 -0.03 -21.20 -2.07
C ALA A 334 -0.26 -19.69 -2.13
N SER A 335 -0.28 -19.05 -0.97
CA SER A 335 -0.46 -17.59 -0.86
C SER A 335 0.61 -16.79 -1.61
N MET A 336 1.79 -17.35 -1.82
CA MET A 336 2.87 -16.73 -2.61
C MET A 336 2.91 -17.23 -4.07
N LEU A 337 2.00 -18.10 -4.52
CA LEU A 337 2.09 -18.81 -5.83
C LEU A 337 3.41 -19.56 -5.99
N ALA A 338 4.09 -19.31 -7.13
CA ALA A 338 5.40 -19.87 -7.42
C ALA A 338 6.55 -19.06 -6.82
N LEU A 339 6.29 -17.89 -6.23
CA LEU A 339 7.31 -17.04 -5.62
C LEU A 339 7.91 -17.73 -4.39
N ARG A 340 9.19 -17.50 -4.14
CA ARG A 340 9.88 -17.95 -2.93
C ARG A 340 9.74 -16.90 -1.83
N GLY A 341 9.70 -17.37 -0.60
CA GLY A 341 9.66 -16.50 0.59
C GLY A 341 8.27 -16.05 0.99
N VAL A 342 8.21 -15.47 2.16
CA VAL A 342 7.03 -14.96 2.86
C VAL A 342 7.41 -13.69 3.61
N LYS A 343 6.50 -13.08 4.36
CA LYS A 343 6.79 -11.93 5.25
C LYS A 343 8.15 -12.11 5.94
N ARG A 344 8.96 -11.07 6.06
CA ARG A 344 10.34 -10.96 6.57
C ARG A 344 11.44 -11.43 5.60
N ASP A 345 11.12 -12.17 4.53
CA ASP A 345 12.12 -12.62 3.56
C ASP A 345 12.42 -11.53 2.51
N SER A 346 13.64 -11.57 1.94
CA SER A 346 14.01 -10.71 0.79
C SER A 346 13.73 -11.38 -0.56
N TRP A 347 13.19 -12.59 -0.57
CA TRP A 347 12.70 -13.23 -1.78
C TRP A 347 11.37 -12.62 -2.21
N GLU A 348 11.03 -12.78 -3.47
CA GLU A 348 9.86 -12.14 -4.10
C GLU A 348 8.56 -12.32 -3.29
N GLY A 349 8.30 -13.50 -2.72
CA GLY A 349 7.11 -13.75 -1.92
C GLY A 349 6.98 -12.93 -0.63
N GLY A 350 8.08 -12.32 -0.16
CA GLY A 350 8.07 -11.47 1.02
C GLY A 350 7.59 -10.03 0.76
N HIS A 351 7.72 -9.55 -0.48
CA HIS A 351 7.48 -8.14 -0.80
C HIS A 351 6.81 -7.88 -2.17
N ARG A 352 6.71 -8.89 -3.05
CA ARG A 352 5.90 -8.79 -4.26
C ARG A 352 4.45 -9.04 -3.89
N VAL A 353 3.63 -8.01 -4.07
CA VAL A 353 2.27 -7.96 -3.53
C VAL A 353 1.24 -7.73 -4.63
N PRO A 354 -0.03 -8.10 -4.44
CA PRO A 354 -1.09 -7.71 -5.35
C PRO A 354 -1.17 -6.18 -5.42
N PHE A 355 -1.36 -5.64 -6.62
CA PHE A 355 -1.59 -4.22 -6.82
C PHE A 355 -2.62 -4.03 -7.93
N LEU A 356 -3.78 -3.51 -7.55
CA LEU A 356 -4.91 -3.22 -8.42
C LEU A 356 -5.17 -1.72 -8.41
N ALA A 357 -5.45 -1.13 -9.57
CA ALA A 357 -5.82 0.27 -9.67
C ALA A 357 -7.01 0.42 -10.61
N CYS A 358 -8.04 1.13 -10.16
CA CYS A 358 -9.24 1.40 -10.95
C CYS A 358 -9.60 2.88 -10.86
N TRP A 359 -9.84 3.48 -12.01
CA TRP A 359 -10.44 4.81 -12.17
C TRP A 359 -11.24 4.81 -13.46
N PRO A 360 -12.56 4.65 -13.39
CA PRO A 360 -13.40 4.51 -14.58
C PRO A 360 -13.21 5.66 -15.58
N GLY A 361 -13.00 5.32 -16.84
CA GLY A 361 -12.77 6.28 -17.91
C GLY A 361 -11.37 6.92 -17.95
N ARG A 362 -10.48 6.60 -16.99
CA ARG A 362 -9.11 7.10 -16.93
C ARG A 362 -8.06 6.01 -16.98
N ILE A 363 -8.30 4.91 -16.27
CA ILE A 363 -7.46 3.71 -16.29
C ILE A 363 -8.10 2.69 -17.23
N PRO A 364 -7.36 2.12 -18.19
CA PRO A 364 -7.88 1.09 -19.08
C PRO A 364 -8.36 -0.15 -18.30
N ALA A 365 -9.61 -0.54 -18.49
CA ALA A 365 -10.21 -1.68 -17.80
C ALA A 365 -9.66 -3.02 -18.33
N GLY A 366 -9.53 -4.03 -17.44
CA GLY A 366 -9.16 -5.40 -17.77
C GLY A 366 -7.73 -5.55 -18.30
N LYS A 367 -6.86 -4.58 -18.03
CA LYS A 367 -5.46 -4.61 -18.47
C LYS A 367 -4.53 -5.15 -17.39
N THR A 368 -3.39 -5.64 -17.85
CA THR A 368 -2.29 -6.09 -16.99
C THR A 368 -1.03 -5.31 -17.37
N SER A 369 -0.24 -4.92 -16.37
CA SER A 369 1.06 -4.28 -16.53
C SER A 369 2.12 -5.08 -15.77
N ASP A 370 3.25 -5.32 -16.41
CA ASP A 370 4.46 -5.90 -15.85
C ASP A 370 5.51 -4.82 -15.47
N ALA A 371 5.11 -3.56 -15.50
CA ALA A 371 5.99 -2.47 -15.09
C ALA A 371 6.38 -2.62 -13.61
N LEU A 372 7.69 -2.48 -13.33
CA LEU A 372 8.21 -2.44 -11.96
C LEU A 372 7.69 -1.19 -11.24
N ILE A 373 6.92 -1.39 -10.19
CA ILE A 373 6.36 -0.33 -9.35
C ILE A 373 6.61 -0.64 -7.86
N GLY A 374 6.97 0.38 -7.08
CA GLY A 374 7.07 0.27 -5.63
C GLY A 374 6.05 1.14 -4.90
N HIS A 375 5.65 0.77 -3.69
CA HIS A 375 4.77 1.63 -2.88
C HIS A 375 5.37 3.02 -2.62
N VAL A 376 6.69 3.15 -2.62
CA VAL A 376 7.37 4.45 -2.53
C VAL A 376 7.02 5.38 -3.69
N ASP A 377 6.53 4.83 -4.82
CA ASP A 377 6.14 5.60 -6.00
C ASP A 377 4.80 6.31 -5.87
N MET A 378 4.01 5.97 -4.85
CA MET A 378 2.66 6.52 -4.67
C MET A 378 2.67 8.03 -4.48
N MET A 379 3.67 8.57 -3.80
CA MET A 379 3.74 10.02 -3.55
C MET A 379 3.88 10.82 -4.85
N ALA A 380 4.82 10.47 -5.73
CA ALA A 380 5.02 11.16 -7.00
C ALA A 380 3.88 10.87 -7.99
N THR A 381 3.38 9.64 -8.00
CA THR A 381 2.26 9.23 -8.87
C THR A 381 0.99 9.99 -8.54
N ILE A 382 0.61 10.07 -7.27
CA ILE A 382 -0.59 10.82 -6.84
C ILE A 382 -0.38 12.32 -7.02
N ALA A 383 0.84 12.84 -6.78
CA ALA A 383 1.15 14.23 -7.06
C ALA A 383 0.92 14.57 -8.55
N ALA A 384 1.38 13.72 -9.47
CA ALA A 384 1.16 13.90 -10.90
C ALA A 384 -0.32 13.79 -11.29
N VAL A 385 -1.04 12.81 -10.74
CA VAL A 385 -2.49 12.61 -10.98
C VAL A 385 -3.30 13.84 -10.52
N THR A 386 -2.91 14.47 -9.41
CA THR A 386 -3.63 15.63 -8.83
C THR A 386 -3.08 16.98 -9.26
N GLY A 387 -2.02 16.99 -10.08
CA GLY A 387 -1.37 18.22 -10.55
C GLY A 387 -0.58 18.94 -9.46
N TYR A 388 -0.13 18.24 -8.42
CA TYR A 388 0.68 18.84 -7.36
C TYR A 388 2.16 18.83 -7.71
N ARG A 389 2.81 19.98 -7.58
CA ARG A 389 4.26 20.08 -7.73
C ARG A 389 4.94 19.77 -6.40
N LEU A 390 5.58 18.61 -6.32
CA LEU A 390 6.33 18.21 -5.13
C LEU A 390 7.50 19.17 -4.89
N PRO A 391 7.74 19.59 -3.63
CA PRO A 391 8.98 20.25 -3.24
C PRO A 391 10.19 19.35 -3.53
N GLU A 392 11.34 19.94 -3.83
CA GLU A 392 12.56 19.20 -4.16
C GLU A 392 13.02 18.25 -3.03
N SER A 393 12.81 18.65 -1.79
CA SER A 393 13.12 17.84 -0.60
C SER A 393 12.16 16.68 -0.34
N ALA A 394 11.00 16.65 -1.02
CA ALA A 394 9.98 15.64 -0.80
C ALA A 394 10.19 14.40 -1.68
N ALA A 395 9.69 13.26 -1.22
CA ALA A 395 9.59 12.01 -1.98
C ALA A 395 10.88 11.62 -2.73
N PRO A 396 12.04 11.52 -2.05
CA PRO A 396 13.34 11.40 -2.71
C PRO A 396 13.52 10.09 -3.50
N ASP A 397 12.69 9.09 -3.24
CA ASP A 397 12.80 7.77 -3.86
C ASP A 397 11.57 7.42 -4.71
N SER A 398 10.67 8.38 -4.92
CA SER A 398 9.38 8.21 -5.57
C SER A 398 9.42 8.58 -7.05
N TYR A 399 9.07 7.65 -7.91
CA TYR A 399 8.95 7.82 -9.35
C TYR A 399 7.48 8.03 -9.74
N ASP A 400 7.22 8.90 -10.69
CA ASP A 400 5.86 9.10 -11.23
C ASP A 400 5.46 7.94 -12.15
N GLN A 401 4.61 7.05 -11.66
CA GLN A 401 4.06 5.92 -12.42
C GLN A 401 2.72 6.26 -13.12
N SER A 402 2.27 7.51 -13.06
CA SER A 402 0.99 7.91 -13.68
C SER A 402 0.90 7.62 -15.18
N PRO A 403 2.00 7.68 -15.99
CA PRO A 403 1.92 7.32 -17.40
C PRO A 403 1.60 5.83 -17.63
N VAL A 404 2.09 4.93 -16.76
CA VAL A 404 1.73 3.50 -16.80
C VAL A 404 0.31 3.30 -16.29
N LEU A 405 -0.01 3.90 -15.15
CA LEU A 405 -1.32 3.80 -14.51
C LEU A 405 -2.46 4.23 -15.45
N LEU A 406 -2.26 5.31 -16.19
CA LEU A 406 -3.24 5.86 -17.13
C LEU A 406 -3.18 5.25 -18.55
N GLY A 407 -2.41 4.19 -18.74
CA GLY A 407 -2.27 3.50 -20.02
C GLY A 407 -1.60 4.34 -21.13
N LYS A 408 -0.90 5.44 -20.78
CA LYS A 408 -0.20 6.31 -21.72
C LYS A 408 1.18 5.78 -22.10
N ARG A 409 1.69 4.80 -21.37
CA ARG A 409 2.98 4.16 -21.59
C ARG A 409 2.86 2.66 -21.43
N SER A 410 3.34 1.92 -22.42
CA SER A 410 3.48 0.47 -22.37
C SER A 410 4.95 0.08 -22.64
N GLY A 411 5.42 -1.01 -22.03
CA GLY A 411 6.62 -1.75 -22.43
C GLY A 411 7.96 -1.28 -21.88
N ARG A 412 8.16 -0.05 -21.37
CA ARG A 412 9.42 0.32 -20.69
C ARG A 412 9.15 0.82 -19.28
N ALA A 413 9.79 0.19 -18.32
CA ALA A 413 9.73 0.61 -16.93
C ALA A 413 10.10 2.11 -16.77
N ILE A 414 9.38 2.82 -15.91
CA ILE A 414 9.73 4.20 -15.52
C ILE A 414 10.91 4.17 -14.55
N ARG A 415 10.90 3.16 -13.68
CA ARG A 415 12.05 2.85 -12.82
C ARG A 415 12.71 1.56 -13.32
N ASP A 416 14.02 1.53 -13.35
CA ASP A 416 14.84 0.38 -13.72
C ASP A 416 15.37 -0.40 -12.50
N ALA A 417 15.30 0.19 -11.32
CA ALA A 417 15.77 -0.43 -10.10
C ALA A 417 14.90 -0.08 -8.89
N LEU A 418 14.80 -1.02 -7.94
CA LEU A 418 14.06 -0.88 -6.68
C LEU A 418 14.86 -1.52 -5.55
N VAL A 419 14.97 -0.81 -4.43
CA VAL A 419 15.59 -1.34 -3.20
C VAL A 419 14.49 -1.74 -2.22
N TYR A 420 14.61 -2.88 -1.60
CA TYR A 420 13.73 -3.31 -0.52
C TYR A 420 14.52 -3.77 0.71
N HIS A 421 13.84 -3.67 1.82
CA HIS A 421 14.39 -3.76 3.16
C HIS A 421 13.85 -5.01 3.85
N GLN A 422 14.72 -5.94 4.19
CA GLN A 422 14.38 -7.12 4.97
C GLN A 422 14.12 -6.78 6.43
N ALA A 423 13.37 -7.61 7.14
CA ALA A 423 13.08 -7.38 8.55
C ALA A 423 14.31 -7.19 9.44
N ASN A 424 15.42 -7.86 9.13
CA ASN A 424 16.69 -7.75 9.88
C ASN A 424 17.57 -6.57 9.50
N GLY A 425 17.12 -5.71 8.56
CA GLY A 425 17.86 -4.54 8.11
C GLY A 425 18.70 -4.74 6.86
N ASN A 426 18.86 -5.97 6.37
CA ASN A 426 19.55 -6.23 5.13
C ASN A 426 18.79 -5.64 3.94
N LEU A 427 19.52 -5.24 2.90
CA LEU A 427 18.94 -4.67 1.69
C LEU A 427 19.04 -5.64 0.54
N ALA A 428 18.07 -5.56 -0.35
CA ALA A 428 18.10 -6.20 -1.64
C ALA A 428 17.81 -5.18 -2.74
N LEU A 429 18.38 -5.39 -3.91
CA LEU A 429 18.24 -4.55 -5.08
C LEU A 429 17.68 -5.39 -6.24
N ARG A 430 16.54 -4.98 -6.79
CA ARG A 430 16.05 -5.38 -8.08
C ARG A 430 16.54 -4.40 -9.15
N LYS A 431 17.15 -4.90 -10.22
CA LYS A 431 17.44 -4.14 -11.44
C LYS A 431 17.10 -5.01 -12.66
N ASP A 432 16.20 -4.52 -13.48
CA ASP A 432 15.64 -5.27 -14.60
C ASP A 432 15.14 -6.67 -14.12
N GLU A 433 15.64 -7.78 -14.68
CA GLU A 433 15.33 -9.13 -14.24
C GLU A 433 16.24 -9.67 -13.10
N TRP A 434 17.22 -8.90 -12.65
CA TRP A 434 18.19 -9.33 -11.65
C TRP A 434 17.81 -8.89 -10.24
N VAL A 435 17.92 -9.81 -9.29
CA VAL A 435 17.76 -9.54 -7.86
C VAL A 435 19.07 -9.86 -7.15
N PHE A 436 19.68 -8.85 -6.56
CA PHE A 436 20.84 -8.99 -5.69
C PHE A 436 20.40 -8.81 -4.23
N ILE A 437 20.73 -9.78 -3.38
CA ILE A 437 20.43 -9.78 -1.94
C ILE A 437 21.75 -9.69 -1.17
N ASP A 438 21.98 -8.56 -0.50
CA ASP A 438 23.16 -8.30 0.31
C ASP A 438 22.99 -8.87 1.72
N SER A 439 22.95 -10.20 1.82
CA SER A 439 22.71 -10.90 3.08
C SER A 439 23.29 -12.31 3.08
N LYS A 440 24.01 -12.66 4.14
CA LYS A 440 24.53 -14.03 4.37
C LYS A 440 23.44 -15.09 4.56
N THR A 441 22.19 -14.69 4.74
CA THR A 441 21.03 -15.60 4.76
C THR A 441 20.45 -15.82 3.36
N CYS A 442 21.05 -15.21 2.31
CA CYS A 442 20.55 -15.24 0.93
C CYS A 442 19.08 -14.80 0.77
N GLY A 443 18.55 -14.04 1.74
CA GLY A 443 17.17 -13.58 1.71
C GLY A 443 16.24 -14.22 2.73
N ASP A 444 16.67 -15.32 3.37
CA ASP A 444 15.87 -15.99 4.40
C ASP A 444 15.82 -15.15 5.69
N GLY A 445 14.63 -14.76 6.08
CA GLY A 445 14.33 -14.07 7.33
C GLY A 445 13.60 -14.93 8.37
N ASN A 446 13.17 -16.13 7.98
CA ASN A 446 12.27 -16.98 8.77
C ASN A 446 12.72 -18.42 8.96
N LYS A 447 13.84 -18.85 8.38
CA LYS A 447 14.24 -20.25 8.24
C LYS A 447 13.21 -21.03 7.40
N GLU A 448 13.28 -20.87 6.07
CA GLU A 448 12.43 -21.58 5.12
C GLU A 448 12.37 -23.08 5.45
N PRO A 449 11.20 -23.74 5.50
CA PRO A 449 11.10 -25.15 5.85
C PRO A 449 11.90 -26.03 4.88
N GLU A 450 12.66 -26.99 5.42
CA GLU A 450 13.52 -27.89 4.64
C GLU A 450 12.75 -28.65 3.55
N TRP A 451 11.54 -29.13 3.88
CA TRP A 451 10.70 -29.84 2.93
C TRP A 451 10.32 -28.95 1.73
N PHE A 452 9.97 -27.67 1.98
CA PHE A 452 9.60 -26.72 0.93
C PHE A 452 10.78 -26.38 0.02
N ARG A 453 11.95 -26.20 0.60
CA ARG A 453 13.20 -25.97 -0.11
C ARG A 453 13.57 -27.16 -0.99
N ARG A 454 13.50 -28.39 -0.46
CA ARG A 454 13.77 -29.62 -1.20
C ARG A 454 12.81 -29.82 -2.39
N GLU A 455 11.50 -29.65 -2.18
CA GLU A 455 10.50 -29.81 -3.24
C GLU A 455 10.72 -28.84 -4.40
N ARG A 456 11.30 -27.68 -4.14
CA ARG A 456 11.61 -26.67 -5.16
C ARG A 456 13.01 -26.78 -5.76
N GLY A 457 13.83 -27.69 -5.29
CA GLY A 457 15.22 -27.82 -5.72
C GLY A 457 16.11 -26.66 -5.33
N ALA A 458 15.74 -25.91 -4.27
CA ALA A 458 16.55 -24.84 -3.74
C ALA A 458 17.59 -25.37 -2.75
N HIS A 459 18.76 -24.71 -2.70
CA HIS A 459 19.87 -25.10 -1.84
C HIS A 459 20.02 -24.16 -0.64
N ASP A 460 20.77 -24.62 0.38
CA ASP A 460 21.17 -23.79 1.49
C ASP A 460 22.06 -22.63 1.04
N CYS A 461 22.01 -21.54 1.76
CA CYS A 461 22.88 -20.40 1.52
C CYS A 461 24.30 -20.71 2.03
N THR A 462 25.26 -20.75 1.14
CA THR A 462 26.68 -20.96 1.43
C THR A 462 27.55 -19.76 1.06
N THR A 463 26.93 -18.71 0.52
CA THR A 463 27.59 -17.53 -0.05
C THR A 463 27.38 -16.28 0.80
N ALA A 464 28.15 -15.22 0.54
CA ALA A 464 28.02 -13.94 1.27
C ALA A 464 26.75 -13.14 0.90
N GLY A 465 26.02 -13.58 -0.12
CA GLY A 465 24.79 -12.98 -0.61
C GLY A 465 24.11 -13.87 -1.64
N ALA A 466 23.08 -13.36 -2.30
CA ALA A 466 22.43 -14.09 -3.38
C ALA A 466 22.24 -13.23 -4.63
N LEU A 467 22.24 -13.88 -5.77
CA LEU A 467 21.90 -13.30 -7.07
C LEU A 467 20.96 -14.23 -7.83
N TYR A 468 19.83 -13.69 -8.27
CA TYR A 468 18.84 -14.42 -9.04
C TYR A 468 18.50 -13.69 -10.34
N ASN A 469 18.17 -14.44 -11.39
CA ASN A 469 17.58 -13.91 -12.61
C ASN A 469 16.11 -14.34 -12.67
N LEU A 470 15.19 -13.43 -12.41
CA LEU A 470 13.75 -13.73 -12.30
C LEU A 470 13.08 -14.10 -13.62
N ARG A 471 13.71 -13.79 -14.77
CA ARG A 471 13.20 -14.24 -16.08
C ARG A 471 13.44 -15.73 -16.26
N ALA A 472 14.60 -16.23 -15.84
CA ALA A 472 14.97 -17.64 -15.97
C ALA A 472 14.52 -18.47 -14.77
N ASP A 473 14.50 -17.87 -13.58
CA ASP A 473 14.22 -18.51 -12.30
C ASP A 473 13.33 -17.61 -11.41
N PRO A 474 12.05 -17.48 -11.72
CA PRO A 474 11.11 -16.67 -10.94
C PRO A 474 10.91 -17.22 -9.52
N ALA A 475 11.23 -18.49 -9.28
CA ALA A 475 11.13 -19.14 -7.98
C ALA A 475 12.40 -18.98 -7.12
N GLN A 476 13.43 -18.32 -7.62
CA GLN A 476 14.67 -18.02 -6.90
C GLN A 476 15.32 -19.25 -6.24
N THR A 477 15.39 -20.35 -6.99
CA THR A 477 15.94 -21.62 -6.51
C THR A 477 17.43 -21.75 -6.76
N LYS A 478 17.97 -21.10 -7.81
CA LYS A 478 19.36 -21.18 -8.24
C LYS A 478 20.11 -19.89 -7.94
N ASN A 479 20.88 -19.88 -6.84
CA ASN A 479 21.75 -18.75 -6.52
C ASN A 479 22.93 -18.68 -7.51
N LEU A 480 23.05 -17.56 -8.22
CA LEU A 480 24.09 -17.28 -9.23
C LEU A 480 25.23 -16.42 -8.68
N TYR A 481 25.30 -16.20 -7.36
CA TYR A 481 26.25 -15.26 -6.73
C TYR A 481 27.70 -15.52 -7.13
N GLU A 482 28.16 -16.77 -7.09
CA GLU A 482 29.52 -17.13 -7.50
C GLU A 482 29.70 -17.21 -9.02
N ALA A 483 28.68 -17.75 -9.70
CA ALA A 483 28.72 -17.94 -11.16
C ALA A 483 28.67 -16.63 -11.96
N GLN A 484 28.16 -15.53 -11.35
CA GLN A 484 27.97 -14.22 -11.99
C GLN A 484 28.64 -13.11 -11.17
N ALA A 485 29.91 -13.30 -10.79
CA ALA A 485 30.65 -12.38 -9.91
C ALA A 485 30.71 -10.94 -10.44
N ASP A 486 30.78 -10.74 -11.75
CA ASP A 486 30.77 -9.40 -12.35
C ASP A 486 29.46 -8.69 -12.15
N ARG A 487 28.35 -9.39 -12.33
CA ARG A 487 26.99 -8.88 -12.10
C ARG A 487 26.79 -8.55 -10.61
N VAL A 488 27.30 -9.40 -9.72
CA VAL A 488 27.27 -9.12 -8.27
C VAL A 488 28.00 -7.82 -7.96
N ARG A 489 29.21 -7.60 -8.51
CA ARG A 489 29.97 -6.35 -8.31
C ARG A 489 29.22 -5.12 -8.81
N GLU A 490 28.62 -5.21 -10.00
CA GLU A 490 27.80 -4.12 -10.58
C GLU A 490 26.65 -3.75 -9.67
N LEU A 491 25.81 -4.75 -9.28
CA LEU A 491 24.60 -4.50 -8.48
C LEU A 491 24.94 -4.07 -7.04
N LYS A 492 26.01 -4.61 -6.47
CA LYS A 492 26.51 -4.17 -5.15
C LYS A 492 26.99 -2.72 -5.19
N SER A 493 27.71 -2.33 -6.25
CA SER A 493 28.12 -0.94 -6.44
C SER A 493 26.92 0.00 -6.59
N LEU A 494 25.90 -0.40 -7.35
CA LEU A 494 24.68 0.39 -7.51
C LEU A 494 23.91 0.51 -6.18
N LEU A 495 23.82 -0.57 -5.41
CA LEU A 495 23.18 -0.53 -4.09
C LEU A 495 23.89 0.43 -3.16
N GLU A 496 25.23 0.43 -3.17
CA GLU A 496 26.03 1.34 -2.36
C GLU A 496 25.87 2.80 -2.80
N GLN A 497 25.82 3.06 -4.10
CA GLN A 497 25.50 4.39 -4.62
C GLN A 497 24.13 4.88 -4.10
N TYR A 498 23.11 4.00 -4.07
CA TYR A 498 21.78 4.34 -3.54
C TYR A 498 21.79 4.58 -2.02
N ARG A 499 22.65 3.86 -1.28
CA ARG A 499 22.83 4.09 0.18
C ARG A 499 23.40 5.48 0.47
N GLN A 500 24.35 5.91 -0.35
CA GLN A 500 25.05 7.19 -0.17
C GLN A 500 24.27 8.38 -0.74
N ALA A 501 23.46 8.15 -1.77
CA ALA A 501 22.67 9.19 -2.39
C ALA A 501 21.52 9.65 -1.49
N GLU A 502 21.29 10.96 -1.42
CA GLU A 502 20.14 11.53 -0.73
C GLU A 502 18.80 11.18 -1.42
N ARG A 503 18.87 10.85 -2.71
CA ARG A 503 17.73 10.61 -3.60
C ARG A 503 18.09 9.53 -4.62
N THR A 504 17.12 8.65 -4.93
CA THR A 504 17.24 7.68 -6.05
C THR A 504 16.33 8.04 -7.23
N ALA A 505 15.23 8.74 -6.98
CA ALA A 505 14.36 9.21 -8.06
C ALA A 505 14.93 10.44 -8.78
N PRO A 506 14.66 10.64 -10.07
CA PRO A 506 15.03 11.84 -10.80
C PRO A 506 14.49 13.09 -10.09
N ARG A 507 15.26 14.20 -10.17
CA ARG A 507 14.71 15.50 -9.76
C ARG A 507 13.56 15.86 -10.72
N ILE A 508 12.47 16.33 -10.19
CA ILE A 508 11.37 16.84 -11.00
C ILE A 508 11.89 18.16 -11.59
N SER A 509 12.46 18.09 -12.81
CA SER A 509 12.86 19.28 -13.55
C SER A 509 11.62 20.16 -13.70
N GLY A 510 11.67 21.35 -13.12
CA GLY A 510 10.68 22.36 -13.40
C GLY A 510 10.72 22.65 -14.91
N THR A 511 9.72 22.20 -15.66
CA THR A 511 9.45 22.80 -16.96
C THR A 511 9.13 24.25 -16.67
N GLY A 512 10.16 25.10 -16.79
CA GLY A 512 10.00 26.53 -16.78
C GLY A 512 9.02 26.86 -17.92
N GLY A 513 7.80 27.24 -17.52
CA GLY A 513 6.94 27.97 -18.42
C GLY A 513 7.66 29.23 -18.84
N LYS A 514 8.01 29.34 -20.12
CA LYS A 514 8.13 30.61 -20.82
C LYS A 514 6.75 31.00 -21.27
#